data_29043b282588d4932e97b97bcdf5fae7
#
_entry.id   29043b282588d4932e97b97bcdf5fae7
#
_cell.length_a   1.000
_cell.length_b   1.000
_cell.length_c   1.000
_cell.angle_alpha   90.00
_cell.angle_beta   90.00
_cell.angle_gamma   90.00
#
_symmetry.space_group_name_H-M   'P 1'
#
loop_
_entity.id
_entity.type
_entity.pdbx_description
1 polymer ?
#
loop_
_entity_poly.entity_id
_entity_poly.type
_entity_poly.pdbx_seq_one_letter_code
_entity_poly.pdbx_strand_id
1 'polypeptide(L)'
;MPLSPDRPRTATGVGAVTHEDFVFQRAPMLVYWELTVACALACRHCRAEAVRDPLPGELTTEQAVAVLDQVTAFGAPYPHVVMTGGDPLLRADLDVLLDEAAARGIGVSLAPAVTPLLSRERLADLKARGVQVVSVSLDGSTSALHDEVRQVPGTFEATMQALDDAADVGIPVQVNTLVTADTLPDIPAVYELLRTRTLQTWSLFFLISTGRGAQLREPSPGDAERLMRWLGRTGRDAPFRVRTTEATHYRRIAAAGMDRAGMSRAEIEALPTSRAFGVRDGNGIVFITYRGDVTPSGFLPLPLGNVKEQSLVDVYRDHPTMRALRRPDGFGGRCGRCEYHDWCGGSRARAYAWTGDPLETDPLCPYQPGTRTTAFTAAR
;
A
#
# COMPACT_ATOMS: atom_id res chain seq x y z
N MET A 1 28.84 13.29 -2.59
CA MET A 1 28.25 14.44 -1.91
C MET A 1 27.35 13.92 -0.80
N PRO A 2 27.50 14.34 0.46
CA PRO A 2 26.69 13.89 1.55
C PRO A 2 25.27 14.45 1.43
N LEU A 3 24.28 13.65 1.85
CA LEU A 3 22.86 13.99 1.92
C LEU A 3 22.67 15.22 2.81
N SER A 4 21.97 16.24 2.30
CA SER A 4 21.63 17.44 3.08
C SER A 4 20.71 17.07 4.26
N PRO A 5 21.07 17.40 5.52
CA PRO A 5 20.33 16.96 6.69
C PRO A 5 19.15 17.84 7.10
N ASP A 6 18.89 18.98 6.45
CA ASP A 6 17.89 19.92 6.94
C ASP A 6 16.83 20.28 5.89
N ARG A 7 15.68 19.58 5.98
CA ARG A 7 14.39 20.15 5.55
C ARG A 7 13.45 20.19 6.75
N PRO A 8 12.78 21.31 7.02
CA PRO A 8 11.89 21.45 8.16
C PRO A 8 10.73 20.46 8.05
N ARG A 9 10.60 19.63 9.08
CA ARG A 9 9.42 18.79 9.32
C ARG A 9 8.29 19.73 9.69
N THR A 10 7.32 19.95 8.82
CA THR A 10 6.05 20.55 9.23
C THR A 10 5.37 19.58 10.18
N ALA A 11 5.59 19.80 11.47
CA ALA A 11 4.92 19.09 12.54
C ALA A 11 3.53 19.74 12.70
N THR A 12 2.49 19.03 12.27
CA THR A 12 1.14 19.20 12.81
C THR A 12 0.87 18.02 13.70
N GLY A 13 0.69 18.34 14.98
CA GLY A 13 0.64 17.47 16.13
C GLY A 13 -0.31 16.28 16.04
N VAL A 14 0.25 15.15 15.94
CA VAL A 14 0.13 13.87 16.63
C VAL A 14 1.46 13.21 16.30
N GLY A 15 2.21 12.74 17.30
CA GLY A 15 3.54 12.20 17.08
C GLY A 15 3.50 11.15 15.96
N ALA A 16 4.28 11.37 14.89
CA ALA A 16 4.32 10.45 13.77
C ALA A 16 4.73 9.07 14.30
N VAL A 17 3.78 8.14 14.31
CA VAL A 17 4.02 6.75 14.70
C VAL A 17 5.12 6.20 13.81
N THR A 18 6.20 5.73 14.41
CA THR A 18 7.38 5.23 13.69
C THR A 18 7.35 3.72 13.62
N HIS A 19 8.07 3.14 12.67
CA HIS A 19 8.21 1.68 12.57
C HIS A 19 8.79 1.04 13.86
N GLU A 20 9.59 1.78 14.60
CA GLU A 20 10.17 1.33 15.90
C GLU A 20 9.07 1.11 16.95
N ASP A 21 7.91 1.77 16.79
CA ASP A 21 6.77 1.64 17.68
C ASP A 21 5.97 0.34 17.44
N PHE A 22 6.22 -0.36 16.31
CA PHE A 22 5.50 -1.59 15.96
C PHE A 22 6.39 -2.83 15.98
N VAL A 23 5.98 -3.79 16.79
CA VAL A 23 6.46 -5.17 16.73
C VAL A 23 5.45 -5.96 15.90
N PHE A 24 5.75 -6.25 14.62
CA PHE A 24 4.82 -6.89 13.68
C PHE A 24 4.28 -8.25 14.12
N GLN A 25 4.95 -8.92 15.06
CA GLN A 25 4.41 -10.11 15.71
C GLN A 25 3.21 -9.80 16.60
N ARG A 26 3.09 -8.56 17.10
CA ARG A 26 2.05 -8.13 18.05
C ARG A 26 0.94 -7.30 17.40
N ALA A 27 1.30 -6.40 16.49
CA ALA A 27 0.35 -5.49 15.85
C ALA A 27 0.75 -5.19 14.40
N PRO A 28 -0.22 -5.03 13.48
CA PRO A 28 0.04 -4.49 12.16
C PRO A 28 0.33 -2.99 12.29
N MET A 29 1.11 -2.44 11.37
CA MET A 29 1.26 -1.01 11.20
C MET A 29 0.05 -0.42 10.45
N LEU A 30 -0.52 -1.20 9.51
CA LEU A 30 -1.62 -0.80 8.63
C LEU A 30 -2.73 -1.83 8.66
N VAL A 31 -3.95 -1.35 8.89
CA VAL A 31 -5.20 -2.07 8.66
C VAL A 31 -5.84 -1.48 7.41
N TYR A 32 -5.82 -2.20 6.30
CA TYR A 32 -6.62 -1.83 5.14
C TYR A 32 -8.04 -2.34 5.32
N TRP A 33 -9.01 -1.48 5.17
CA TRP A 33 -10.40 -1.84 5.36
C TRP A 33 -11.24 -1.43 4.16
N GLU A 34 -11.76 -2.43 3.45
CA GLU A 34 -12.70 -2.26 2.36
C GLU A 34 -14.10 -2.04 2.95
N LEU A 35 -14.57 -0.79 2.91
CA LEU A 35 -15.84 -0.41 3.52
C LEU A 35 -17.06 -0.85 2.69
N THR A 36 -16.89 -0.88 1.36
CA THR A 36 -17.91 -1.24 0.38
C THR A 36 -17.24 -1.71 -0.90
N VAL A 37 -17.96 -2.45 -1.74
CA VAL A 37 -17.55 -2.74 -3.12
C VAL A 37 -18.25 -1.84 -4.14
N ALA A 38 -19.16 -0.98 -3.70
CA ALA A 38 -19.82 -0.02 -4.57
C ALA A 38 -18.82 0.99 -5.15
N CYS A 39 -18.88 1.23 -6.47
CA CYS A 39 -18.03 2.19 -7.16
C CYS A 39 -18.65 2.63 -8.48
N ALA A 40 -18.55 3.91 -8.81
CA ALA A 40 -18.97 4.43 -10.10
C ALA A 40 -17.98 4.14 -11.23
N LEU A 41 -16.73 3.73 -10.91
CA LEU A 41 -15.70 3.39 -11.89
C LEU A 41 -15.72 1.89 -12.23
N ALA A 42 -15.22 1.55 -13.44
CA ALA A 42 -15.15 0.18 -13.94
C ALA A 42 -13.71 -0.29 -14.22
N CYS A 43 -12.74 0.15 -13.43
CA CYS A 43 -11.31 -0.02 -13.66
C CYS A 43 -10.93 -1.44 -14.07
N ARG A 44 -10.09 -1.58 -15.11
CA ARG A 44 -9.64 -2.85 -15.69
C ARG A 44 -8.86 -3.74 -14.70
N HIS A 45 -8.19 -3.13 -13.73
CA HIS A 45 -7.36 -3.82 -12.73
C HIS A 45 -8.04 -4.00 -11.38
N CYS A 46 -9.34 -3.72 -11.26
CA CYS A 46 -10.03 -3.69 -9.98
C CYS A 46 -9.95 -5.05 -9.27
N ARG A 47 -9.26 -5.07 -8.13
CA ARG A 47 -9.11 -6.22 -7.25
C ARG A 47 -10.46 -6.67 -6.67
N ALA A 48 -11.28 -5.70 -6.26
CA ALA A 48 -12.57 -5.92 -5.62
C ALA A 48 -13.68 -6.28 -6.59
N GLU A 49 -13.41 -6.26 -7.92
CA GLU A 49 -14.46 -6.42 -8.95
C GLU A 49 -15.66 -5.52 -8.70
N ALA A 50 -15.38 -4.27 -8.27
CA ALA A 50 -16.37 -3.31 -7.82
C ALA A 50 -17.58 -3.22 -8.76
N VAL A 51 -18.76 -3.06 -8.15
CA VAL A 51 -20.07 -2.96 -8.78
C VAL A 51 -20.70 -1.60 -8.47
N ARG A 52 -21.81 -1.26 -9.15
CA ARG A 52 -22.42 0.09 -8.98
C ARG A 52 -23.03 0.30 -7.59
N ASP A 53 -23.69 -0.71 -7.08
CA ASP A 53 -24.47 -0.63 -5.84
C ASP A 53 -23.84 -1.47 -4.74
N PRO A 54 -24.04 -1.13 -3.47
CA PRO A 54 -23.58 -1.93 -2.34
C PRO A 54 -24.14 -3.35 -2.39
N LEU A 55 -23.30 -4.33 -2.08
CA LEU A 55 -23.72 -5.73 -2.02
C LEU A 55 -24.27 -6.09 -0.63
N PRO A 56 -25.19 -7.05 -0.57
CA PRO A 56 -25.68 -7.58 0.71
C PRO A 56 -24.54 -8.12 1.58
N GLY A 57 -24.65 -7.91 2.88
CA GLY A 57 -23.68 -8.41 3.85
C GLY A 57 -22.56 -7.41 4.19
N GLU A 58 -22.61 -6.17 3.69
CA GLU A 58 -21.77 -5.10 4.26
C GLU A 58 -21.98 -4.99 5.78
N LEU A 59 -20.91 -4.66 6.50
CA LEU A 59 -20.99 -4.43 7.94
C LEU A 59 -21.97 -3.29 8.23
N THR A 60 -22.87 -3.49 9.20
CA THR A 60 -23.72 -2.39 9.72
C THR A 60 -22.83 -1.33 10.38
N THR A 61 -23.40 -0.15 10.66
CA THR A 61 -22.66 0.92 11.36
C THR A 61 -22.14 0.43 12.72
N GLU A 62 -22.96 -0.29 13.49
CA GLU A 62 -22.57 -0.84 14.80
C GLU A 62 -21.44 -1.87 14.67
N GLN A 63 -21.50 -2.75 13.67
CA GLN A 63 -20.45 -3.73 13.39
C GLN A 63 -19.16 -3.03 12.96
N ALA A 64 -19.28 -1.98 12.15
CA ALA A 64 -18.16 -1.19 11.67
C ALA A 64 -17.48 -0.40 12.81
N VAL A 65 -18.25 0.16 13.74
CA VAL A 65 -17.71 0.79 14.97
C VAL A 65 -17.01 -0.25 15.84
N ALA A 66 -17.56 -1.46 15.98
CA ALA A 66 -16.90 -2.55 16.70
C ALA A 66 -15.56 -2.98 16.07
N VAL A 67 -15.38 -2.82 14.75
CA VAL A 67 -14.05 -3.03 14.11
C VAL A 67 -13.03 -2.01 14.62
N LEU A 68 -13.42 -0.75 14.81
CA LEU A 68 -12.53 0.28 15.36
C LEU A 68 -12.12 -0.06 16.81
N ASP A 69 -13.03 -0.62 17.61
CA ASP A 69 -12.69 -1.12 18.95
C ASP A 69 -11.66 -2.26 18.89
N GLN A 70 -11.79 -3.17 17.92
CA GLN A 70 -10.81 -4.22 17.70
C GLN A 70 -9.45 -3.69 17.23
N VAL A 71 -9.41 -2.57 16.48
CA VAL A 71 -8.15 -1.90 16.12
C VAL A 71 -7.48 -1.33 17.36
N THR A 72 -8.20 -0.73 18.28
CA THR A 72 -7.62 -0.22 19.55
C THR A 72 -7.15 -1.35 20.48
N ALA A 73 -7.72 -2.53 20.38
CA ALA A 73 -7.34 -3.71 21.17
C ALA A 73 -5.93 -4.24 20.85
N PHE A 74 -5.29 -3.80 19.75
CA PHE A 74 -3.86 -4.06 19.51
C PHE A 74 -2.96 -3.36 20.53
N GLY A 75 -3.43 -2.29 21.18
CA GLY A 75 -2.65 -1.43 22.07
C GLY A 75 -2.02 -0.25 21.34
N ALA A 76 -1.64 0.79 22.09
CA ALA A 76 -0.98 1.95 21.53
C ALA A 76 0.52 1.66 21.25
N PRO A 77 1.10 2.23 20.18
CA PRO A 77 0.43 3.05 19.18
C PRO A 77 -0.54 2.22 18.32
N TYR A 78 -1.73 2.75 18.07
CA TYR A 78 -2.74 2.03 17.31
C TYR A 78 -2.34 1.87 15.84
N PRO A 79 -2.71 0.74 15.19
CA PRO A 79 -2.59 0.59 13.75
C PRO A 79 -3.27 1.74 13.00
N HIS A 80 -2.62 2.24 11.96
CA HIS A 80 -3.22 3.21 11.07
C HIS A 80 -4.24 2.53 10.15
N VAL A 81 -5.45 3.07 10.04
CA VAL A 81 -6.52 2.51 9.21
C VAL A 81 -6.51 3.19 7.84
N VAL A 82 -6.45 2.40 6.78
CA VAL A 82 -6.66 2.86 5.41
C VAL A 82 -8.05 2.43 4.97
N MET A 83 -9.00 3.34 5.02
CA MET A 83 -10.36 3.12 4.56
C MET A 83 -10.38 3.16 3.03
N THR A 84 -10.79 2.07 2.42
CA THR A 84 -10.82 1.85 0.99
C THR A 84 -12.10 1.14 0.59
N GLY A 85 -12.15 0.60 -0.62
CA GLY A 85 -13.29 -0.18 -1.09
C GLY A 85 -13.36 -0.18 -2.61
N GLY A 86 -14.57 -0.16 -3.11
CA GLY A 86 -14.88 0.39 -4.42
C GLY A 86 -14.64 1.89 -4.37
N ASP A 87 -15.62 2.63 -3.82
CA ASP A 87 -15.47 4.03 -3.45
C ASP A 87 -16.02 4.23 -2.02
N PRO A 88 -15.17 4.47 -1.01
CA PRO A 88 -15.62 4.66 0.37
C PRO A 88 -16.55 5.86 0.54
N LEU A 89 -16.55 6.83 -0.38
CA LEU A 89 -17.48 7.97 -0.36
C LEU A 89 -18.94 7.55 -0.66
N LEU A 90 -19.17 6.36 -1.19
CA LEU A 90 -20.53 5.81 -1.39
C LEU A 90 -21.08 5.16 -0.13
N ARG A 91 -20.29 4.97 0.91
CA ARG A 91 -20.76 4.44 2.17
C ARG A 91 -21.49 5.51 2.98
N ALA A 92 -22.78 5.28 3.27
CA ALA A 92 -23.67 6.29 3.86
C ALA A 92 -23.25 6.76 5.27
N ASP A 93 -22.63 5.88 6.06
CA ASP A 93 -22.18 6.14 7.44
C ASP A 93 -20.67 6.46 7.52
N LEU A 94 -20.00 6.77 6.41
CA LEU A 94 -18.57 7.07 6.40
C LEU A 94 -18.19 8.16 7.41
N ASP A 95 -18.99 9.23 7.50
CA ASP A 95 -18.71 10.34 8.41
C ASP A 95 -18.77 9.91 9.87
N VAL A 96 -19.71 9.05 10.23
CA VAL A 96 -19.78 8.44 11.56
C VAL A 96 -18.52 7.64 11.87
N LEU A 97 -18.05 6.83 10.91
CA LEU A 97 -16.85 6.01 11.09
C LEU A 97 -15.57 6.86 11.23
N LEU A 98 -15.48 7.98 10.52
CA LEU A 98 -14.36 8.92 10.65
C LEU A 98 -14.37 9.59 12.03
N ASP A 99 -15.52 10.06 12.50
CA ASP A 99 -15.67 10.68 13.80
C ASP A 99 -15.39 9.68 14.95
N GLU A 100 -15.86 8.43 14.83
CA GLU A 100 -15.60 7.35 15.79
C GLU A 100 -14.11 6.93 15.81
N ALA A 101 -13.43 6.92 14.66
CA ALA A 101 -12.00 6.67 14.58
C ALA A 101 -11.20 7.80 15.25
N ALA A 102 -11.58 9.06 14.99
CA ALA A 102 -10.94 10.23 15.58
C ALA A 102 -11.13 10.26 17.11
N ALA A 103 -12.34 9.93 17.61
CA ALA A 103 -12.63 9.85 19.05
C ALA A 103 -11.78 8.80 19.76
N ARG A 104 -11.39 7.72 19.07
CA ARG A 104 -10.48 6.67 19.60
C ARG A 104 -8.99 6.98 19.43
N GLY A 105 -8.64 8.08 18.76
CA GLY A 105 -7.25 8.42 18.43
C GLY A 105 -6.64 7.53 17.34
N ILE A 106 -7.47 6.88 16.51
CA ILE A 106 -7.01 6.06 15.38
C ILE A 106 -6.70 6.99 14.20
N GLY A 107 -5.47 6.93 13.68
CA GLY A 107 -5.11 7.64 12.44
C GLY A 107 -5.78 7.00 11.22
N VAL A 108 -6.39 7.83 10.36
CA VAL A 108 -7.10 7.36 9.16
C VAL A 108 -6.54 7.99 7.90
N SER A 109 -6.38 7.17 6.86
CA SER A 109 -6.25 7.60 5.46
C SER A 109 -7.43 7.08 4.66
N LEU A 110 -7.83 7.83 3.61
CA LEU A 110 -8.93 7.46 2.74
C LEU A 110 -8.45 7.23 1.32
N ALA A 111 -8.92 6.18 0.66
CA ALA A 111 -8.62 5.87 -0.74
C ALA A 111 -9.90 5.88 -1.60
N PRO A 112 -10.46 7.06 -1.89
CA PRO A 112 -11.68 7.20 -2.68
C PRO A 112 -11.41 6.99 -4.17
N ALA A 113 -12.48 6.72 -4.93
CA ALA A 113 -12.49 6.93 -6.37
C ALA A 113 -12.57 8.43 -6.68
N VAL A 114 -11.94 8.87 -7.77
CA VAL A 114 -12.11 10.24 -8.24
C VAL A 114 -13.41 10.30 -9.04
N THR A 115 -14.45 10.75 -8.37
CA THR A 115 -15.81 10.93 -8.86
C THR A 115 -16.30 12.30 -8.43
N PRO A 116 -17.47 12.80 -8.91
CA PRO A 116 -18.02 14.07 -8.42
C PRO A 116 -18.24 14.15 -6.90
N LEU A 117 -18.22 13.01 -6.19
CA LEU A 117 -18.30 12.98 -4.72
C LEU A 117 -17.02 13.49 -4.05
N LEU A 118 -15.87 13.45 -4.72
CA LEU A 118 -14.59 13.96 -4.22
C LEU A 118 -14.41 15.42 -4.62
N SER A 119 -15.32 16.29 -4.18
CA SER A 119 -15.23 17.73 -4.42
C SER A 119 -14.21 18.40 -3.47
N ARG A 120 -13.87 19.66 -3.77
CA ARG A 120 -13.04 20.50 -2.90
C ARG A 120 -13.63 20.63 -1.49
N GLU A 121 -14.94 20.84 -1.39
CA GLU A 121 -15.67 20.94 -0.12
C GLU A 121 -15.58 19.61 0.65
N ARG A 122 -15.71 18.46 -0.06
CA ARG A 122 -15.56 17.15 0.56
C ARG A 122 -14.14 16.91 1.06
N LEU A 123 -13.12 17.32 0.31
CA LEU A 123 -11.71 17.25 0.76
C LEU A 123 -11.49 18.09 2.03
N ALA A 124 -12.09 19.28 2.10
CA ALA A 124 -12.01 20.13 3.29
C ALA A 124 -12.71 19.51 4.51
N ASP A 125 -13.88 18.90 4.32
CA ASP A 125 -14.60 18.17 5.36
C ASP A 125 -13.83 16.94 5.84
N LEU A 126 -13.30 16.13 4.94
CA LEU A 126 -12.45 14.97 5.28
C LEU A 126 -11.24 15.40 6.14
N LYS A 127 -10.57 16.49 5.76
CA LYS A 127 -9.47 17.06 6.54
C LYS A 127 -9.94 17.49 7.94
N ALA A 128 -11.07 18.17 8.03
CA ALA A 128 -11.63 18.63 9.30
C ALA A 128 -11.99 17.46 10.24
N ARG A 129 -12.40 16.31 9.69
CA ARG A 129 -12.65 15.06 10.43
C ARG A 129 -11.40 14.27 10.77
N GLY A 130 -10.21 14.79 10.44
CA GLY A 130 -8.94 14.16 10.83
C GLY A 130 -8.37 13.16 9.84
N VAL A 131 -8.89 13.06 8.61
CA VAL A 131 -8.26 12.26 7.54
C VAL A 131 -6.87 12.81 7.27
N GLN A 132 -5.85 11.97 7.44
CA GLN A 132 -4.46 12.37 7.40
C GLN A 132 -3.87 12.39 5.98
N VAL A 133 -4.36 11.48 5.11
CA VAL A 133 -3.93 11.38 3.71
C VAL A 133 -5.11 10.91 2.86
N VAL A 134 -5.30 11.51 1.71
CA VAL A 134 -6.20 11.01 0.67
C VAL A 134 -5.35 10.36 -0.43
N SER A 135 -5.72 9.14 -0.84
CA SER A 135 -5.04 8.40 -1.91
C SER A 135 -5.87 8.44 -3.18
N VAL A 136 -5.37 9.07 -4.23
CA VAL A 136 -6.00 9.08 -5.56
C VAL A 136 -5.15 8.29 -6.56
N SER A 137 -5.74 7.91 -7.67
CA SER A 137 -5.02 7.13 -8.66
C SER A 137 -4.80 7.91 -9.95
N LEU A 138 -3.58 7.80 -10.49
CA LEU A 138 -3.21 8.33 -11.80
C LEU A 138 -2.42 7.26 -12.57
N ASP A 139 -3.04 6.62 -13.56
CA ASP A 139 -2.49 5.44 -14.24
C ASP A 139 -2.00 5.72 -15.66
N GLY A 140 -1.96 6.97 -16.06
CA GLY A 140 -1.42 7.43 -17.33
C GLY A 140 -1.09 8.90 -17.31
N SER A 141 -0.12 9.32 -18.14
CA SER A 141 0.29 10.72 -18.28
C SER A 141 -0.66 11.56 -19.15
N THR A 142 -1.62 10.92 -19.80
CA THR A 142 -2.64 11.53 -20.66
C THR A 142 -4.02 10.99 -20.34
N SER A 143 -5.08 11.73 -20.74
CA SER A 143 -6.46 11.27 -20.60
C SER A 143 -6.71 9.94 -21.33
N ALA A 144 -6.17 9.75 -22.52
CA ALA A 144 -6.34 8.52 -23.27
C ALA A 144 -5.81 7.29 -22.52
N LEU A 145 -4.62 7.39 -21.89
CA LEU A 145 -4.01 6.28 -21.14
C LEU A 145 -4.69 6.06 -19.80
N HIS A 146 -4.98 7.12 -19.08
CA HIS A 146 -5.60 7.03 -17.75
C HIS A 146 -7.04 6.52 -17.84
N ASP A 147 -7.86 7.13 -18.69
CA ASP A 147 -9.28 6.78 -18.82
C ASP A 147 -9.47 5.37 -19.38
N GLU A 148 -8.54 4.89 -20.22
CA GLU A 148 -8.54 3.48 -20.67
C GLU A 148 -8.40 2.51 -19.47
N VAL A 149 -7.58 2.82 -18.48
CA VAL A 149 -7.43 1.99 -17.27
C VAL A 149 -8.66 2.12 -16.38
N ARG A 150 -9.22 3.32 -16.24
CA ARG A 150 -10.37 3.61 -15.36
C ARG A 150 -11.72 3.26 -15.96
N GLN A 151 -11.81 3.13 -17.29
CA GLN A 151 -13.01 2.82 -18.08
C GLN A 151 -14.14 3.84 -17.92
N VAL A 152 -13.79 5.08 -17.56
CA VAL A 152 -14.72 6.22 -17.47
C VAL A 152 -14.03 7.46 -18.05
N PRO A 153 -14.54 8.00 -19.17
CA PRO A 153 -13.98 9.21 -19.78
C PRO A 153 -14.01 10.41 -18.83
N GLY A 154 -12.97 11.24 -18.89
CA GLY A 154 -12.86 12.46 -18.09
C GLY A 154 -12.30 12.22 -16.67
N THR A 155 -11.92 10.98 -16.30
CA THR A 155 -11.32 10.70 -15.00
C THR A 155 -9.92 11.27 -14.89
N PHE A 156 -9.19 11.44 -15.98
CA PHE A 156 -7.88 12.11 -15.97
C PHE A 156 -8.00 13.56 -15.51
N GLU A 157 -8.83 14.34 -16.17
CA GLU A 157 -9.06 15.76 -15.86
C GLU A 157 -9.60 15.91 -14.44
N ALA A 158 -10.54 15.05 -14.03
CA ALA A 158 -11.06 15.04 -12.67
C ALA A 158 -9.96 14.71 -11.63
N THR A 159 -9.04 13.79 -11.95
CA THR A 159 -7.91 13.46 -11.05
C THR A 159 -6.94 14.64 -10.94
N MET A 160 -6.64 15.31 -12.06
CA MET A 160 -5.78 16.49 -12.03
C MET A 160 -6.40 17.61 -11.20
N GLN A 161 -7.72 17.86 -11.35
CA GLN A 161 -8.45 18.84 -10.53
C GLN A 161 -8.45 18.44 -9.03
N ALA A 162 -8.68 17.17 -8.71
CA ALA A 162 -8.67 16.70 -7.32
C ALA A 162 -7.29 16.89 -6.65
N LEU A 163 -6.18 16.76 -7.41
CA LEU A 163 -4.84 17.06 -6.91
C LEU A 163 -4.66 18.55 -6.60
N ASP A 164 -5.16 19.43 -7.46
CA ASP A 164 -5.10 20.88 -7.27
C ASP A 164 -5.99 21.30 -6.08
N ASP A 165 -7.21 20.78 -5.98
CA ASP A 165 -8.13 21.03 -4.86
C ASP A 165 -7.54 20.54 -3.53
N ALA A 166 -6.91 19.38 -3.51
CA ALA A 166 -6.27 18.84 -2.32
C ALA A 166 -5.09 19.71 -1.86
N ALA A 167 -4.30 20.24 -2.80
CA ALA A 167 -3.21 21.16 -2.51
C ALA A 167 -3.74 22.48 -1.91
N ASP A 168 -4.80 23.02 -2.47
CA ASP A 168 -5.46 24.25 -2.00
C ASP A 168 -6.07 24.10 -0.60
N VAL A 169 -6.71 22.95 -0.35
CA VAL A 169 -7.25 22.57 0.97
C VAL A 169 -6.12 22.28 1.96
N GLY A 170 -4.95 21.88 1.46
CA GLY A 170 -3.79 21.48 2.26
C GLY A 170 -4.00 20.12 2.94
N ILE A 171 -4.72 19.19 2.29
CA ILE A 171 -4.79 17.79 2.71
C ILE A 171 -3.68 17.01 2.01
N PRO A 172 -2.85 16.23 2.74
CA PRO A 172 -1.79 15.44 2.12
C PRO A 172 -2.35 14.40 1.13
N VAL A 173 -1.70 14.26 -0.04
CA VAL A 173 -2.12 13.30 -1.07
C VAL A 173 -1.05 12.25 -1.30
N GLN A 174 -1.50 11.00 -1.45
CA GLN A 174 -0.76 9.92 -2.09
C GLN A 174 -1.33 9.71 -3.49
N VAL A 175 -0.45 9.63 -4.49
CA VAL A 175 -0.85 9.21 -5.84
C VAL A 175 -0.45 7.76 -6.06
N ASN A 176 -1.40 6.94 -6.51
CA ASN A 176 -1.18 5.55 -6.85
C ASN A 176 -1.14 5.39 -8.37
N THR A 177 -0.14 4.69 -8.90
CA THR A 177 0.01 4.41 -10.33
C THR A 177 0.15 2.92 -10.55
N LEU A 178 -0.71 2.35 -11.38
CA LEU A 178 -0.68 0.95 -11.77
C LEU A 178 0.50 0.65 -12.69
N VAL A 179 1.24 -0.42 -12.39
CA VAL A 179 2.35 -0.93 -13.22
C VAL A 179 1.97 -2.27 -13.82
N THR A 180 1.68 -2.28 -15.10
CA THR A 180 1.48 -3.44 -15.97
C THR A 180 2.54 -3.45 -17.06
N ALA A 181 2.55 -4.47 -17.92
CA ALA A 181 3.39 -4.45 -19.13
C ALA A 181 3.02 -3.28 -20.07
N ASP A 182 1.75 -2.88 -20.08
CA ASP A 182 1.21 -1.87 -20.98
C ASP A 182 1.39 -0.44 -20.43
N THR A 183 1.27 -0.22 -19.10
CA THR A 183 1.45 1.11 -18.48
C THR A 183 2.92 1.43 -18.16
N LEU A 184 3.79 0.43 -18.06
CA LEU A 184 5.19 0.61 -17.67
C LEU A 184 5.96 1.62 -18.54
N PRO A 185 5.79 1.67 -19.88
CA PRO A 185 6.49 2.65 -20.71
C PRO A 185 6.15 4.11 -20.40
N ASP A 186 4.95 4.38 -19.88
CA ASP A 186 4.45 5.72 -19.56
C ASP A 186 4.86 6.22 -18.14
N ILE A 187 5.38 5.36 -17.28
CA ILE A 187 5.75 5.71 -15.91
C ILE A 187 6.69 6.92 -15.81
N PRO A 188 7.71 7.08 -16.69
CA PRO A 188 8.55 8.28 -16.66
C PRO A 188 7.77 9.57 -16.97
N ALA A 189 6.79 9.53 -17.87
CA ALA A 189 5.96 10.69 -18.19
C ALA A 189 4.99 11.02 -17.04
N VAL A 190 4.43 10.01 -16.36
CA VAL A 190 3.65 10.21 -15.12
C VAL A 190 4.52 10.89 -14.05
N TYR A 191 5.78 10.47 -13.87
CA TYR A 191 6.69 11.14 -12.94
C TYR A 191 6.89 12.62 -13.27
N GLU A 192 7.15 12.95 -14.55
CA GLU A 192 7.33 14.35 -14.98
C GLU A 192 6.06 15.21 -14.72
N LEU A 193 4.87 14.63 -14.87
CA LEU A 193 3.61 15.28 -14.55
C LEU A 193 3.47 15.51 -13.04
N LEU A 194 3.82 14.53 -12.22
CA LEU A 194 3.66 14.61 -10.78
C LEU A 194 4.71 15.49 -10.07
N ARG A 195 5.96 15.57 -10.58
CA ARG A 195 7.03 16.32 -9.91
C ARG A 195 6.79 17.83 -9.84
N THR A 196 5.84 18.34 -10.62
CA THR A 196 5.42 19.72 -10.62
C THR A 196 4.24 20.00 -9.68
N ARG A 197 3.73 18.98 -8.98
CA ARG A 197 2.54 19.05 -8.12
C ARG A 197 2.86 18.83 -6.65
N THR A 198 1.96 19.28 -5.80
CA THR A 198 2.08 19.07 -4.34
C THR A 198 1.48 17.72 -3.96
N LEU A 199 2.35 16.76 -3.66
CA LEU A 199 1.93 15.46 -3.12
C LEU A 199 2.92 14.97 -2.06
N GLN A 200 2.46 14.10 -1.17
CA GLN A 200 3.29 13.53 -0.11
C GLN A 200 4.03 12.28 -0.59
N THR A 201 3.34 11.44 -1.38
CA THR A 201 3.85 10.12 -1.77
C THR A 201 3.36 9.75 -3.16
N TRP A 202 4.25 9.21 -3.99
CA TRP A 202 3.92 8.47 -5.20
C TRP A 202 4.15 6.98 -4.98
N SER A 203 3.11 6.17 -5.11
CA SER A 203 3.15 4.72 -4.88
C SER A 203 2.86 3.97 -6.17
N LEU A 204 3.83 3.18 -6.62
CA LEU A 204 3.68 2.34 -7.80
C LEU A 204 3.13 0.97 -7.39
N PHE A 205 1.94 0.66 -7.87
CA PHE A 205 1.24 -0.59 -7.61
C PHE A 205 1.52 -1.58 -8.73
N PHE A 206 2.39 -2.54 -8.48
CA PHE A 206 2.67 -3.60 -9.44
C PHE A 206 1.51 -4.58 -9.47
N LEU A 207 0.99 -4.82 -10.66
CA LEU A 207 -0.17 -5.69 -10.88
C LEU A 207 0.00 -7.02 -10.16
N ILE A 208 -1.06 -7.46 -9.52
CA ILE A 208 -1.28 -8.84 -9.10
C ILE A 208 -2.45 -9.38 -9.92
N SER A 209 -2.30 -10.58 -10.47
CA SER A 209 -3.31 -11.25 -11.27
C SER A 209 -4.47 -11.76 -10.41
N THR A 210 -5.27 -10.80 -9.88
CA THR A 210 -6.46 -11.07 -9.06
C THR A 210 -7.63 -10.16 -9.51
N GLY A 211 -8.87 -10.58 -9.27
CA GLY A 211 -10.06 -9.89 -9.73
C GLY A 211 -9.99 -9.59 -11.25
N ARG A 212 -10.48 -8.43 -11.68
CA ARG A 212 -10.39 -8.02 -13.10
C ARG A 212 -8.95 -7.88 -13.60
N GLY A 213 -8.00 -7.62 -12.68
CA GLY A 213 -6.58 -7.55 -13.00
C GLY A 213 -5.97 -8.84 -13.58
N ALA A 214 -6.61 -9.98 -13.37
CA ALA A 214 -6.18 -11.27 -13.93
C ALA A 214 -6.19 -11.29 -15.48
N GLN A 215 -6.89 -10.36 -16.11
CA GLN A 215 -6.94 -10.20 -17.58
C GLN A 215 -5.81 -9.31 -18.13
N LEU A 216 -5.03 -8.67 -17.26
CA LEU A 216 -3.93 -7.78 -17.64
C LEU A 216 -2.59 -8.52 -17.56
N ARG A 217 -1.59 -7.97 -18.23
CA ARG A 217 -0.24 -8.56 -18.25
C ARG A 217 0.66 -7.90 -17.20
N GLU A 218 1.22 -8.72 -16.32
CA GLU A 218 2.30 -8.27 -15.45
C GLU A 218 3.54 -7.85 -16.27
N PRO A 219 4.35 -6.90 -15.79
CA PRO A 219 5.63 -6.61 -16.42
C PRO A 219 6.57 -7.84 -16.33
N SER A 220 7.50 -7.95 -17.27
CA SER A 220 8.52 -9.00 -17.14
C SER A 220 9.41 -8.76 -15.91
N PRO A 221 10.02 -9.81 -15.32
CA PRO A 221 10.95 -9.62 -14.21
C PRO A 221 12.10 -8.65 -14.52
N GLY A 222 12.61 -8.66 -15.78
CA GLY A 222 13.66 -7.75 -16.22
C GLY A 222 13.18 -6.31 -16.32
N ASP A 223 11.97 -6.07 -16.83
CA ASP A 223 11.38 -4.73 -16.94
C ASP A 223 11.08 -4.16 -15.54
N ALA A 224 10.51 -4.97 -14.67
CA ALA A 224 10.25 -4.60 -13.27
C ALA A 224 11.55 -4.20 -12.54
N GLU A 225 12.62 -4.99 -12.69
CA GLU A 225 13.92 -4.68 -12.10
C GLU A 225 14.50 -3.37 -12.68
N ARG A 226 14.38 -3.13 -14.01
CA ARG A 226 14.83 -1.88 -14.64
C ARG A 226 14.06 -0.66 -14.12
N LEU A 227 12.74 -0.77 -14.03
CA LEU A 227 11.90 0.28 -13.48
C LEU A 227 12.28 0.60 -12.03
N MET A 228 12.42 -0.41 -11.18
CA MET A 228 12.79 -0.18 -9.77
C MET A 228 14.18 0.44 -9.60
N ARG A 229 15.14 0.08 -10.45
CA ARG A 229 16.46 0.74 -10.47
C ARG A 229 16.35 2.20 -10.91
N TRP A 230 15.49 2.48 -11.87
CA TRP A 230 15.20 3.87 -12.28
C TRP A 230 14.54 4.64 -11.14
N LEU A 231 13.52 4.08 -10.48
CA LEU A 231 12.87 4.67 -9.31
C LEU A 231 13.86 4.93 -8.16
N GLY A 232 14.81 4.02 -7.93
CA GLY A 232 15.83 4.18 -6.90
C GLY A 232 16.80 5.33 -7.18
N ARG A 233 16.98 5.72 -8.44
CA ARG A 233 17.77 6.90 -8.82
C ARG A 233 16.93 8.18 -8.76
N THR A 234 15.80 8.17 -9.46
CA THR A 234 14.90 9.32 -9.60
C THR A 234 14.27 9.72 -8.27
N GLY A 235 13.88 8.74 -7.45
CA GLY A 235 13.23 8.97 -6.16
C GLY A 235 14.10 9.65 -5.11
N ARG A 236 15.44 9.71 -5.30
CA ARG A 236 16.33 10.47 -4.41
C ARG A 236 16.13 11.97 -4.51
N ASP A 237 15.86 12.44 -5.72
CA ASP A 237 15.72 13.87 -6.03
C ASP A 237 14.26 14.29 -6.19
N ALA A 238 13.32 13.33 -6.04
CA ALA A 238 11.90 13.60 -6.14
C ALA A 238 11.42 14.52 -4.99
N PRO A 239 10.50 15.47 -5.27
CA PRO A 239 9.95 16.36 -4.23
C PRO A 239 9.00 15.64 -3.27
N PHE A 240 8.70 14.36 -3.49
CA PHE A 240 7.82 13.49 -2.72
C PHE A 240 8.48 12.13 -2.45
N ARG A 241 7.90 11.35 -1.55
CA ARG A 241 8.37 9.97 -1.31
C ARG A 241 7.93 9.05 -2.44
N VAL A 242 8.84 8.19 -2.91
CA VAL A 242 8.54 7.13 -3.89
C VAL A 242 8.47 5.79 -3.17
N ARG A 243 7.39 5.03 -3.42
CA ARG A 243 7.14 3.71 -2.82
C ARG A 243 6.69 2.72 -3.89
N THR A 244 6.81 1.44 -3.59
CA THR A 244 6.23 0.36 -4.39
C THR A 244 5.29 -0.47 -3.53
N THR A 245 4.18 -0.90 -4.12
CA THR A 245 3.24 -1.87 -3.57
C THR A 245 3.29 -3.12 -4.43
N GLU A 246 3.29 -4.31 -3.81
CA GLU A 246 3.44 -5.62 -4.46
C GLU A 246 4.74 -5.76 -5.30
N ALA A 247 5.76 -5.00 -4.94
CA ALA A 247 7.10 -5.06 -5.50
C ALA A 247 8.14 -4.82 -4.40
N THR A 248 8.10 -5.65 -3.36
CA THR A 248 8.94 -5.54 -2.16
C THR A 248 10.44 -5.65 -2.47
N HIS A 249 10.81 -6.26 -3.62
CA HIS A 249 12.20 -6.35 -4.05
C HIS A 249 12.84 -4.99 -4.46
N TYR A 250 12.05 -3.90 -4.54
CA TYR A 250 12.59 -2.54 -4.54
C TYR A 250 13.50 -2.28 -3.33
N ARG A 251 13.13 -2.82 -2.16
CA ARG A 251 13.95 -2.70 -0.93
C ARG A 251 15.29 -3.41 -1.06
N ARG A 252 15.31 -4.60 -1.68
CA ARG A 252 16.56 -5.30 -2.02
C ARG A 252 17.45 -4.46 -2.92
N ILE A 253 16.87 -3.83 -3.94
CA ILE A 253 17.60 -2.97 -4.87
C ILE A 253 18.20 -1.77 -4.14
N ALA A 254 17.42 -1.12 -3.27
CA ALA A 254 17.87 0.00 -2.46
C ALA A 254 19.01 -0.43 -1.51
N ALA A 255 18.81 -1.51 -0.75
CA ALA A 255 19.82 -2.05 0.16
C ALA A 255 21.12 -2.45 -0.55
N ALA A 256 21.01 -3.15 -1.69
CA ALA A 256 22.18 -3.51 -2.50
C ALA A 256 22.88 -2.28 -3.12
N GLY A 257 22.19 -1.17 -3.27
CA GLY A 257 22.78 0.12 -3.67
C GLY A 257 23.60 0.75 -2.56
N MET A 258 23.09 0.73 -1.34
CA MET A 258 23.76 1.27 -0.14
C MET A 258 24.98 0.43 0.26
N ASP A 259 24.87 -0.91 0.20
CA ASP A 259 25.97 -1.84 0.42
C ASP A 259 27.14 -1.59 -0.57
N ARG A 260 26.83 -1.40 -1.87
CA ARG A 260 27.86 -1.02 -2.87
C ARG A 260 28.50 0.35 -2.60
N ALA A 261 27.81 1.23 -1.89
CA ALA A 261 28.37 2.50 -1.43
C ALA A 261 29.18 2.37 -0.13
N GLY A 262 29.37 1.15 0.37
CA GLY A 262 30.22 0.83 1.53
C GLY A 262 29.46 0.88 2.87
N MET A 263 28.15 1.01 2.88
CA MET A 263 27.37 0.98 4.13
C MET A 263 27.23 -0.45 4.65
N SER A 264 27.48 -0.64 5.95
CA SER A 264 27.20 -1.88 6.66
C SER A 264 25.69 -2.13 6.80
N ARG A 265 25.31 -3.38 7.10
CA ARG A 265 23.93 -3.75 7.37
C ARG A 265 23.32 -2.91 8.52
N ALA A 266 24.05 -2.74 9.61
CA ALA A 266 23.59 -1.96 10.75
C ALA A 266 23.35 -0.48 10.43
N GLU A 267 24.24 0.13 9.65
CA GLU A 267 24.05 1.51 9.17
C GLU A 267 22.82 1.66 8.29
N ILE A 268 22.55 0.68 7.40
CA ILE A 268 21.36 0.68 6.55
C ILE A 268 20.10 0.52 7.41
N GLU A 269 20.10 -0.39 8.37
CA GLU A 269 18.96 -0.62 9.29
C GLU A 269 18.62 0.63 10.11
N ALA A 270 19.64 1.42 10.49
CA ALA A 270 19.45 2.67 11.22
C ALA A 270 18.85 3.82 10.41
N LEU A 271 18.75 3.69 9.07
CA LEU A 271 18.19 4.74 8.24
C LEU A 271 16.67 4.86 8.41
N PRO A 272 16.12 6.09 8.45
CA PRO A 272 14.67 6.29 8.45
C PRO A 272 13.95 5.64 7.26
N THR A 273 14.61 5.53 6.11
CA THR A 273 14.07 4.91 4.89
C THR A 273 13.93 3.38 5.02
N SER A 274 14.70 2.76 5.92
CA SER A 274 14.65 1.31 6.16
C SER A 274 13.52 0.89 7.10
N ARG A 275 12.84 1.83 7.73
CA ARG A 275 11.74 1.57 8.68
C ARG A 275 10.56 0.78 8.08
N ALA A 276 10.39 0.82 6.77
CA ALA A 276 9.37 0.02 6.06
C ALA A 276 9.91 -1.33 5.57
N PHE A 277 11.16 -1.67 5.85
CA PHE A 277 11.71 -2.97 5.48
C PHE A 277 10.99 -4.09 6.25
N GLY A 278 10.73 -5.19 5.57
CA GLY A 278 9.96 -6.29 6.13
C GLY A 278 8.44 -6.17 6.02
N VAL A 279 7.86 -4.97 5.85
CA VAL A 279 6.40 -4.82 5.67
C VAL A 279 5.96 -5.51 4.38
N ARG A 280 5.02 -6.47 4.49
CA ARG A 280 4.46 -7.25 3.39
C ARG A 280 3.14 -7.89 3.82
N ASP A 281 2.48 -8.59 2.94
CA ASP A 281 1.25 -9.33 3.24
C ASP A 281 1.39 -10.13 4.55
N GLY A 282 0.50 -9.91 5.51
CA GLY A 282 0.51 -10.58 6.82
C GLY A 282 1.65 -10.20 7.78
N ASN A 283 2.59 -9.34 7.35
CA ASN A 283 3.66 -8.80 8.20
C ASN A 283 3.63 -7.28 8.21
N GLY A 284 3.05 -6.69 9.24
CA GLY A 284 2.80 -5.26 9.36
C GLY A 284 1.57 -4.78 8.59
N ILE A 285 0.86 -5.67 7.90
CA ILE A 285 -0.38 -5.40 7.15
C ILE A 285 -1.41 -6.46 7.49
N VAL A 286 -2.67 -6.04 7.58
CA VAL A 286 -3.86 -6.90 7.58
C VAL A 286 -4.96 -6.19 6.79
N PHE A 287 -5.87 -6.96 6.20
CA PHE A 287 -6.98 -6.45 5.41
C PHE A 287 -8.31 -6.98 5.93
N ILE A 288 -9.33 -6.13 5.94
CA ILE A 288 -10.71 -6.47 6.29
C ILE A 288 -11.60 -6.18 5.09
N THR A 289 -12.39 -7.16 4.66
CA THR A 289 -13.35 -6.99 3.57
C THR A 289 -14.60 -6.25 4.06
N TYR A 290 -15.42 -5.79 3.13
CA TYR A 290 -16.72 -5.17 3.43
C TYR A 290 -17.68 -6.07 4.22
N ARG A 291 -17.46 -7.40 4.18
CA ARG A 291 -18.21 -8.40 4.95
C ARG A 291 -17.61 -8.72 6.31
N GLY A 292 -16.43 -8.16 6.60
CA GLY A 292 -15.71 -8.42 7.84
C GLY A 292 -14.72 -9.58 7.76
N ASP A 293 -14.52 -10.20 6.59
CA ASP A 293 -13.51 -11.25 6.46
C ASP A 293 -12.11 -10.65 6.60
N VAL A 294 -11.25 -11.33 7.36
CA VAL A 294 -9.87 -10.93 7.58
C VAL A 294 -8.96 -11.69 6.61
N THR A 295 -8.10 -10.97 5.87
CA THR A 295 -7.10 -11.55 4.98
C THR A 295 -5.73 -10.93 5.23
N PRO A 296 -4.60 -11.57 4.82
CA PRO A 296 -3.26 -11.02 5.04
C PRO A 296 -3.01 -9.67 4.35
N SER A 297 -3.63 -9.47 3.20
CA SER A 297 -3.67 -8.19 2.47
C SER A 297 -4.84 -8.22 1.47
N GLY A 298 -5.15 -7.05 0.89
CA GLY A 298 -6.19 -6.95 -0.12
C GLY A 298 -5.87 -7.69 -1.44
N PHE A 299 -4.60 -8.01 -1.69
CA PHE A 299 -4.17 -8.74 -2.88
C PHE A 299 -3.91 -10.23 -2.62
N LEU A 300 -3.98 -10.67 -1.37
CA LEU A 300 -3.85 -12.06 -0.97
C LEU A 300 -5.19 -12.54 -0.36
N PRO A 301 -6.14 -12.99 -1.18
CA PRO A 301 -7.52 -13.27 -0.78
C PRO A 301 -7.64 -14.64 -0.08
N LEU A 302 -6.89 -14.83 1.00
CA LEU A 302 -6.97 -15.99 1.87
C LEU A 302 -7.80 -15.64 3.12
N PRO A 303 -9.06 -16.09 3.25
CA PRO A 303 -9.86 -15.83 4.43
C PRO A 303 -9.24 -16.52 5.65
N LEU A 304 -9.00 -15.76 6.72
CA LEU A 304 -8.37 -16.23 7.96
C LEU A 304 -9.35 -16.25 9.14
N GLY A 305 -10.47 -15.56 9.01
CA GLY A 305 -11.51 -15.40 10.00
C GLY A 305 -12.43 -14.25 9.63
N ASN A 306 -13.37 -13.90 10.50
CA ASN A 306 -14.31 -12.78 10.31
C ASN A 306 -14.43 -11.97 11.60
N VAL A 307 -14.34 -10.65 11.51
CA VAL A 307 -14.39 -9.73 12.67
C VAL A 307 -15.68 -9.77 13.46
N LYS A 308 -16.77 -10.33 12.89
CA LYS A 308 -18.04 -10.53 13.59
C LYS A 308 -18.02 -11.74 14.53
N GLU A 309 -17.10 -12.67 14.32
CA GLU A 309 -17.06 -13.96 15.00
C GLU A 309 -15.78 -14.16 15.82
N GLN A 310 -14.70 -13.46 15.42
CA GLN A 310 -13.37 -13.65 15.98
C GLN A 310 -12.71 -12.31 16.23
N SER A 311 -11.81 -12.28 17.21
CA SER A 311 -10.96 -11.12 17.48
C SER A 311 -9.97 -10.90 16.34
N LEU A 312 -9.94 -9.69 15.76
CA LEU A 312 -8.94 -9.29 14.79
C LEU A 312 -7.52 -9.44 15.32
N VAL A 313 -7.33 -9.19 16.63
CA VAL A 313 -6.04 -9.33 17.31
C VAL A 313 -5.58 -10.78 17.30
N ASP A 314 -6.49 -11.73 17.64
CA ASP A 314 -6.16 -13.14 17.68
C ASP A 314 -5.90 -13.70 16.27
N VAL A 315 -6.75 -13.32 15.30
CA VAL A 315 -6.51 -13.69 13.89
C VAL A 315 -5.15 -13.19 13.42
N TYR A 316 -4.81 -11.92 13.69
CA TYR A 316 -3.52 -11.38 13.28
C TYR A 316 -2.35 -12.07 13.98
N ARG A 317 -2.43 -12.26 15.31
CA ARG A 317 -1.31 -12.79 16.10
C ARG A 317 -1.10 -14.28 15.90
N ASP A 318 -2.19 -15.05 15.88
CA ASP A 318 -2.14 -16.48 16.15
C ASP A 318 -2.54 -17.36 14.98
N HIS A 319 -3.22 -16.82 13.96
CA HIS A 319 -3.57 -17.64 12.79
C HIS A 319 -2.31 -18.23 12.14
N PRO A 320 -2.27 -19.55 11.85
CA PRO A 320 -1.06 -20.21 11.32
C PRO A 320 -0.50 -19.57 10.05
N THR A 321 -1.35 -19.17 9.12
CA THR A 321 -0.93 -18.46 7.88
C THR A 321 -0.26 -17.14 8.18
N MET A 322 -0.82 -16.32 9.11
CA MET A 322 -0.22 -15.04 9.50
C MET A 322 1.15 -15.25 10.14
N ARG A 323 1.29 -16.28 10.98
CA ARG A 323 2.57 -16.65 11.59
C ARG A 323 3.60 -17.10 10.56
N ALA A 324 3.19 -17.90 9.56
CA ALA A 324 4.04 -18.35 8.47
C ALA A 324 4.53 -17.17 7.60
N LEU A 325 3.64 -16.23 7.24
CA LEU A 325 3.98 -15.04 6.46
C LEU A 325 4.96 -14.10 7.16
N ARG A 326 5.07 -14.15 8.48
CA ARG A 326 6.04 -13.38 9.27
C ARG A 326 7.40 -14.06 9.45
N ARG A 327 7.55 -15.32 9.01
CA ARG A 327 8.78 -16.11 9.14
C ARG A 327 9.43 -16.35 7.80
N PRO A 328 10.22 -15.43 7.26
CA PRO A 328 10.79 -15.54 5.93
C PRO A 328 11.76 -16.71 5.76
N ASP A 329 12.33 -17.24 6.83
CA ASP A 329 13.15 -18.48 6.81
C ASP A 329 12.33 -19.70 6.35
N GLY A 330 11.01 -19.69 6.53
CA GLY A 330 10.09 -20.73 6.08
C GLY A 330 9.63 -20.58 4.62
N PHE A 331 10.08 -19.54 3.90
CA PHE A 331 9.67 -19.34 2.52
C PHE A 331 10.35 -20.34 1.57
N GLY A 332 9.64 -20.69 0.50
CA GLY A 332 10.11 -21.60 -0.53
C GLY A 332 11.10 -20.96 -1.50
N GLY A 333 11.76 -21.80 -2.25
CA GLY A 333 12.57 -21.46 -3.41
C GLY A 333 13.63 -20.40 -3.17
N ARG A 334 13.71 -19.42 -4.08
CA ARG A 334 14.71 -18.35 -4.01
C ARG A 334 14.46 -17.37 -2.88
N CYS A 335 13.19 -17.10 -2.54
CA CYS A 335 12.87 -16.14 -1.49
C CYS A 335 13.36 -16.60 -0.12
N GLY A 336 13.21 -17.88 0.24
CA GLY A 336 13.67 -18.41 1.53
C GLY A 336 15.20 -18.46 1.67
N ARG A 337 15.91 -18.64 0.54
CA ARG A 337 17.39 -18.67 0.53
C ARG A 337 18.03 -17.30 0.31
N CYS A 338 17.23 -16.24 0.13
CA CYS A 338 17.72 -14.92 -0.20
C CYS A 338 18.28 -14.22 1.05
N GLU A 339 19.47 -13.65 0.95
CA GLU A 339 20.11 -12.85 1.99
C GLU A 339 19.35 -11.58 2.35
N TYR A 340 18.38 -11.17 1.51
CA TYR A 340 17.51 -10.02 1.74
C TYR A 340 16.10 -10.42 2.22
N HIS A 341 15.84 -11.67 2.57
CA HIS A 341 14.49 -12.16 2.83
C HIS A 341 13.77 -11.42 3.98
N ASP A 342 14.48 -11.03 5.03
CA ASP A 342 13.91 -10.28 6.15
C ASP A 342 13.35 -8.92 5.71
N TRP A 343 14.08 -8.24 4.84
CA TRP A 343 13.76 -6.90 4.39
C TRP A 343 12.81 -6.86 3.21
N CYS A 344 12.94 -7.81 2.30
CA CYS A 344 12.18 -7.93 1.08
C CYS A 344 11.05 -8.95 1.21
N GLY A 345 11.39 -10.22 1.31
CA GLY A 345 10.48 -11.36 1.39
C GLY A 345 9.65 -11.64 0.14
N GLY A 346 9.73 -10.82 -0.91
CA GLY A 346 8.89 -10.91 -2.11
C GLY A 346 7.41 -10.56 -1.87
N SER A 347 6.62 -10.37 -2.93
CA SER A 347 5.17 -10.27 -2.86
C SER A 347 4.58 -11.65 -2.59
N ARG A 348 3.93 -11.81 -1.44
CA ARG A 348 3.27 -13.07 -1.07
C ARG A 348 1.97 -13.25 -1.85
N ALA A 349 1.31 -12.15 -2.20
CA ALA A 349 0.16 -12.15 -3.06
C ALA A 349 0.50 -12.65 -4.47
N ARG A 350 1.63 -12.20 -5.06
CA ARG A 350 2.05 -12.70 -6.38
C ARG A 350 2.51 -14.15 -6.32
N ALA A 351 3.25 -14.55 -5.28
CA ALA A 351 3.61 -15.96 -5.09
C ALA A 351 2.34 -16.82 -5.10
N TYR A 352 1.32 -16.44 -4.32
CA TYR A 352 0.04 -17.14 -4.28
C TYR A 352 -0.69 -17.16 -5.62
N ALA A 353 -0.81 -16.00 -6.28
CA ALA A 353 -1.52 -15.90 -7.56
C ALA A 353 -0.92 -16.82 -8.65
N TRP A 354 0.39 -17.06 -8.60
CA TRP A 354 1.10 -17.89 -9.59
C TRP A 354 1.19 -19.37 -9.22
N THR A 355 1.25 -19.69 -7.92
CA THR A 355 1.59 -21.06 -7.46
C THR A 355 0.51 -21.70 -6.59
N GLY A 356 -0.44 -20.89 -6.08
CA GLY A 356 -1.39 -21.32 -5.04
C GLY A 356 -0.78 -21.35 -3.63
N ASP A 357 0.52 -21.07 -3.48
CA ASP A 357 1.20 -21.05 -2.18
C ASP A 357 1.81 -19.65 -1.90
N PRO A 358 1.34 -18.92 -0.86
CA PRO A 358 1.88 -17.60 -0.53
C PRO A 358 3.31 -17.66 0.03
N LEU A 359 3.84 -18.83 0.36
CA LEU A 359 5.19 -18.97 0.88
C LEU A 359 6.22 -19.23 -0.23
N GLU A 360 5.81 -19.46 -1.47
CA GLU A 360 6.70 -19.72 -2.60
C GLU A 360 7.46 -18.46 -3.08
N THR A 361 8.37 -18.66 -4.03
CA THR A 361 9.14 -17.57 -4.66
C THR A 361 8.24 -16.56 -5.37
N ASP A 362 8.49 -15.26 -5.15
CA ASP A 362 7.92 -14.20 -5.99
C ASP A 362 8.51 -14.28 -7.41
N PRO A 363 7.71 -14.63 -8.43
CA PRO A 363 8.20 -14.82 -9.79
C PRO A 363 8.69 -13.52 -10.46
N LEU A 364 8.24 -12.35 -10.00
CA LEU A 364 8.65 -11.06 -10.57
C LEU A 364 10.11 -10.70 -10.23
N CYS A 365 10.71 -11.31 -9.21
CA CYS A 365 12.09 -11.01 -8.83
C CYS A 365 13.08 -11.85 -9.64
N PRO A 366 13.97 -11.24 -10.48
CA PRO A 366 14.97 -11.98 -11.27
C PRO A 366 16.23 -12.33 -10.47
N TYR A 367 16.35 -11.87 -9.23
CA TYR A 367 17.57 -12.02 -8.44
C TYR A 367 17.86 -13.48 -8.10
N GLN A 368 19.14 -13.86 -8.23
CA GLN A 368 19.64 -15.17 -7.82
C GLN A 368 20.43 -15.00 -6.51
N PRO A 369 19.97 -15.58 -5.39
CA PRO A 369 20.67 -15.53 -4.11
C PRO A 369 22.08 -16.12 -4.18
N GLY A 370 23.01 -15.56 -3.41
CA GLY A 370 24.39 -16.05 -3.31
C GLY A 370 25.30 -15.74 -4.51
N THR A 371 24.81 -14.98 -5.49
CA THR A 371 25.63 -14.62 -6.68
C THR A 371 26.64 -13.51 -6.42
N ARG A 372 26.59 -12.87 -5.26
CA ARG A 372 27.54 -11.81 -4.85
C ARG A 372 27.83 -11.93 -3.35
N THR A 373 29.10 -11.72 -2.99
CA THR A 373 29.47 -11.45 -1.60
C THR A 373 29.00 -10.03 -1.26
N THR A 374 28.13 -9.90 -0.25
CA THR A 374 27.57 -8.64 0.21
C THR A 374 27.73 -8.55 1.73
N ALA A 375 27.57 -7.36 2.32
CA ALA A 375 27.51 -7.21 3.77
C ALA A 375 26.39 -8.08 4.41
N PHE A 376 25.44 -8.55 3.62
CA PHE A 376 24.33 -9.44 4.01
C PHE A 376 24.72 -10.93 3.98
N THR A 377 25.71 -11.33 3.18
CA THR A 377 26.20 -12.71 3.12
C THR A 377 27.27 -13.00 4.17
N ALA A 378 27.98 -11.97 4.65
CA ALA A 378 29.04 -12.11 5.64
C ALA A 378 28.55 -12.27 7.10
N ALA A 379 27.24 -12.13 7.34
CA ALA A 379 26.63 -12.15 8.68
C ALA A 379 25.83 -13.46 8.98
N ARG A 380 26.05 -14.53 8.19
CA ARG A 380 25.47 -15.86 8.47
C ARG A 380 26.48 -16.79 9.11
#